data_e60369581e6b8cf3a6b4b95bfb067313
#
_entry.id   e60369581e6b8cf3a6b4b95bfb067313
#
_cell.length_a   1.000
_cell.length_b   1.000
_cell.length_c   1.000
_cell.angle_alpha   90.00
_cell.angle_beta   90.00
_cell.angle_gamma   90.00
#
_symmetry.space_group_name_H-M   'P 1'
#
loop_
_entity.id
_entity.type
_entity.pdbx_description
1 polymer ?
#
loop_
_entity_poly.entity_id
_entity_poly.type
_entity_poly.pdbx_seq_one_letter_code
_entity_poly.pdbx_strand_id
1 'polypeptide(L)'
;MKMDEGLDTGPVLSSRKIQITGNDTAKILSERLSLLGSNLIVEVLDKLSDYKVQNQSTVGITYASKIHKSEAKIDWSLPAQTIDRKIRALSPFPGAWTEINGERVKLLASKVIDEENEPGMVLDAGFSIACGQKAVEITEAQRPGKSAQKTDVFLRGFRLQRGSKLG
;
A
#
# COMPACT_ATOMS: atom_id res chain seq x y z
N MET A 1 -18.67 -15.89 -4.84
CA MET A 1 -18.82 -17.23 -4.21
C MET A 1 -20.19 -17.37 -3.60
N LYS A 2 -20.64 -18.60 -3.38
CA LYS A 2 -21.87 -18.90 -2.63
C LYS A 2 -21.53 -18.83 -1.13
N MET A 3 -22.41 -18.25 -0.31
CA MET A 3 -22.18 -18.18 1.14
C MET A 3 -22.37 -19.55 1.80
N ASP A 4 -21.58 -19.85 2.82
CA ASP A 4 -21.74 -20.96 3.75
C ASP A 4 -21.49 -20.51 5.21
N GLU A 5 -21.41 -21.44 6.16
CA GLU A 5 -21.23 -21.13 7.59
C GLU A 5 -19.81 -20.63 7.94
N GLY A 6 -18.81 -20.96 7.12
CA GLY A 6 -17.42 -20.58 7.35
C GLY A 6 -17.08 -19.21 6.79
N LEU A 7 -16.02 -18.60 7.32
CA LEU A 7 -15.47 -17.36 6.79
C LEU A 7 -14.74 -17.62 5.48
N ASP A 8 -15.29 -17.09 4.39
CA ASP A 8 -14.72 -17.17 3.03
C ASP A 8 -14.51 -18.62 2.49
N THR A 9 -15.25 -19.59 2.99
CA THR A 9 -15.10 -21.02 2.66
C THR A 9 -16.04 -21.50 1.54
N GLY A 10 -17.06 -20.73 1.20
CA GLY A 10 -18.07 -21.08 0.22
C GLY A 10 -17.51 -21.34 -1.19
N PRO A 11 -18.20 -22.17 -1.99
CA PRO A 11 -17.74 -22.50 -3.34
C PRO A 11 -17.78 -21.29 -4.27
N VAL A 12 -16.78 -21.23 -5.17
CA VAL A 12 -16.64 -20.17 -6.15
C VAL A 12 -17.57 -20.40 -7.34
N LEU A 13 -18.35 -19.38 -7.71
CA LEU A 13 -19.22 -19.38 -8.89
C LEU A 13 -18.48 -18.81 -10.11
N SER A 14 -17.79 -17.70 -9.91
CA SER A 14 -17.01 -17.04 -10.97
C SER A 14 -15.83 -16.28 -10.38
N SER A 15 -14.80 -16.09 -11.18
CA SER A 15 -13.64 -15.28 -10.80
C SER A 15 -13.13 -14.47 -11.98
N ARG A 16 -12.56 -13.31 -11.69
CA ARG A 16 -11.85 -12.45 -12.65
C ARG A 16 -10.50 -12.08 -12.08
N LYS A 17 -9.50 -12.00 -12.93
CA LYS A 17 -8.15 -11.60 -12.56
C LYS A 17 -7.92 -10.15 -12.94
N ILE A 18 -7.20 -9.41 -12.11
CA ILE A 18 -6.73 -8.06 -12.37
C ILE A 18 -5.21 -8.02 -12.18
N GLN A 19 -4.53 -7.33 -13.05
CA GLN A 19 -3.09 -7.12 -12.92
C GLN A 19 -2.83 -6.01 -11.90
N ILE A 20 -1.93 -6.27 -10.96
CA ILE A 20 -1.38 -5.27 -10.04
C ILE A 20 -0.18 -4.63 -10.73
N THR A 21 -0.24 -3.33 -10.94
CA THR A 21 0.83 -2.56 -11.58
C THR A 21 1.80 -1.95 -10.56
N GLY A 22 2.93 -1.47 -11.03
CA GLY A 22 3.91 -0.78 -10.18
C GLY A 22 3.40 0.51 -9.52
N ASN A 23 2.32 1.10 -10.02
CA ASN A 23 1.74 2.34 -9.53
C ASN A 23 0.46 2.15 -8.70
N ASP A 24 -0.02 0.90 -8.58
CA ASP A 24 -1.24 0.64 -7.82
C ASP A 24 -0.98 0.82 -6.32
N THR A 25 -1.80 1.64 -5.69
CA THR A 25 -1.98 1.70 -4.23
C THR A 25 -3.13 0.78 -3.81
N ALA A 26 -3.24 0.49 -2.52
CA ALA A 26 -4.38 -0.26 -1.99
C ALA A 26 -5.73 0.40 -2.36
N LYS A 27 -5.80 1.73 -2.35
CA LYS A 27 -6.99 2.48 -2.77
C LYS A 27 -7.33 2.23 -4.23
N ILE A 28 -6.38 2.46 -5.15
CA ILE A 28 -6.59 2.29 -6.59
C ILE A 28 -7.02 0.86 -6.91
N LEU A 29 -6.33 -0.11 -6.33
CA LEU A 29 -6.65 -1.52 -6.54
C LEU A 29 -8.05 -1.88 -6.00
N SER A 30 -8.41 -1.37 -4.82
CA SER A 30 -9.75 -1.57 -4.23
C SER A 30 -10.85 -0.98 -5.10
N GLU A 31 -10.67 0.23 -5.64
CA GLU A 31 -11.63 0.87 -6.55
C GLU A 31 -11.81 0.06 -7.84
N ARG A 32 -10.72 -0.40 -8.45
CA ARG A 32 -10.76 -1.26 -9.65
C ARG A 32 -11.42 -2.61 -9.38
N LEU A 33 -11.12 -3.24 -8.23
CA LEU A 33 -11.75 -4.50 -7.81
C LEU A 33 -13.23 -4.31 -7.50
N SER A 34 -13.63 -3.20 -6.89
CA SER A 34 -15.03 -2.88 -6.62
C SER A 34 -15.86 -2.77 -7.91
N LEU A 35 -15.33 -2.06 -8.91
CA LEU A 35 -15.99 -1.92 -10.21
C LEU A 35 -16.07 -3.27 -10.95
N LEU A 36 -14.98 -4.04 -10.94
CA LEU A 36 -14.96 -5.38 -11.55
C LEU A 36 -15.94 -6.32 -10.84
N GLY A 37 -15.97 -6.28 -9.52
CA GLY A 37 -16.85 -7.12 -8.68
C GLY A 37 -18.32 -6.77 -8.85
N SER A 38 -18.68 -5.49 -8.96
CA SER A 38 -20.06 -5.06 -9.18
C SER A 38 -20.60 -5.56 -10.53
N ASN A 39 -19.81 -5.48 -11.59
CA ASN A 39 -20.20 -6.00 -12.89
C ASN A 39 -20.31 -7.53 -12.88
N LEU A 40 -19.36 -8.21 -12.22
CA LEU A 40 -19.35 -9.66 -12.14
C LEU A 40 -20.54 -10.22 -11.35
N ILE A 41 -20.94 -9.56 -10.24
CA ILE A 41 -22.07 -10.05 -9.46
C ILE A 41 -23.39 -9.93 -10.23
N VAL A 42 -23.60 -8.87 -10.99
CA VAL A 42 -24.79 -8.72 -11.85
C VAL A 42 -24.80 -9.81 -12.92
N GLU A 43 -23.68 -10.02 -13.63
CA GLU A 43 -23.55 -11.09 -14.62
C GLU A 43 -23.89 -12.48 -14.04
N VAL A 44 -23.39 -12.78 -12.84
CA VAL A 44 -23.61 -14.07 -12.18
C VAL A 44 -25.07 -14.23 -11.75
N LEU A 45 -25.71 -13.18 -11.22
CA LEU A 45 -27.10 -13.25 -10.77
C LEU A 45 -28.06 -13.43 -11.95
N ASP A 46 -27.82 -12.77 -13.08
CA ASP A 46 -28.65 -12.87 -14.28
C ASP A 46 -28.63 -14.29 -14.88
N LYS A 47 -27.55 -15.03 -14.67
CA LYS A 47 -27.33 -16.36 -15.26
C LYS A 47 -26.97 -17.41 -14.22
N LEU A 48 -27.53 -17.30 -13.02
CA LEU A 48 -27.12 -18.10 -11.86
C LEU A 48 -27.21 -19.61 -12.10
N SER A 49 -28.21 -20.07 -12.89
CA SER A 49 -28.37 -21.47 -13.25
C SER A 49 -27.23 -22.02 -14.13
N ASP A 50 -26.53 -21.17 -14.86
CA ASP A 50 -25.52 -21.58 -15.83
C ASP A 50 -24.16 -21.81 -15.18
N TYR A 51 -23.98 -21.29 -13.96
CA TYR A 51 -22.70 -21.37 -13.25
C TYR A 51 -22.60 -22.70 -12.46
N LYS A 52 -21.52 -23.41 -12.74
CA LYS A 52 -21.12 -24.57 -11.93
C LYS A 52 -20.30 -24.13 -10.76
N VAL A 53 -20.68 -24.51 -9.56
CA VAL A 53 -19.91 -24.21 -8.33
C VAL A 53 -18.59 -24.99 -8.32
N GLN A 54 -17.52 -24.33 -7.93
CA GLN A 54 -16.21 -24.93 -7.74
C GLN A 54 -15.81 -24.83 -6.27
N ASN A 55 -15.63 -25.97 -5.61
CA ASN A 55 -15.16 -25.98 -4.23
C ASN A 55 -13.75 -25.38 -4.14
N GLN A 56 -13.50 -24.62 -3.09
CA GLN A 56 -12.18 -24.09 -2.83
C GLN A 56 -11.23 -25.20 -2.36
N SER A 57 -9.94 -25.08 -2.71
CA SER A 57 -8.90 -25.99 -2.24
C SER A 57 -8.71 -25.85 -0.74
N THR A 58 -8.49 -26.96 -0.06
CA THR A 58 -8.05 -26.98 1.34
C THR A 58 -6.53 -26.88 1.50
N VAL A 59 -5.79 -26.91 0.37
CA VAL A 59 -4.34 -26.81 0.35
C VAL A 59 -3.93 -25.36 0.05
N GLY A 60 -2.98 -24.83 0.83
CA GLY A 60 -2.47 -23.48 0.62
C GLY A 60 -3.34 -22.35 1.19
N ILE A 61 -4.24 -22.68 2.12
CA ILE A 61 -5.07 -21.67 2.80
C ILE A 61 -4.17 -20.70 3.56
N THR A 62 -4.43 -19.41 3.38
CA THR A 62 -3.78 -18.32 4.12
C THR A 62 -4.83 -17.38 4.69
N TYR A 63 -4.52 -16.80 5.85
CA TYR A 63 -5.41 -15.84 6.49
C TYR A 63 -4.77 -14.46 6.51
N ALA A 64 -5.52 -13.45 6.06
CA ALA A 64 -5.12 -12.06 6.14
C ALA A 64 -5.55 -11.48 7.50
N SER A 65 -4.62 -11.41 8.45
CA SER A 65 -4.88 -10.77 9.74
C SER A 65 -4.99 -9.25 9.60
N LYS A 66 -5.63 -8.62 10.57
CA LYS A 66 -5.75 -7.16 10.62
C LYS A 66 -4.37 -6.52 10.77
N ILE A 67 -4.07 -5.55 9.91
CA ILE A 67 -2.83 -4.78 9.97
C ILE A 67 -2.82 -3.88 11.21
N HIS A 68 -1.83 -4.05 12.08
CA HIS A 68 -1.64 -3.20 13.24
C HIS A 68 -0.90 -1.91 12.87
N LYS A 69 -1.18 -0.82 13.60
CA LYS A 69 -0.55 0.50 13.35
C LYS A 69 0.98 0.46 13.52
N SER A 70 1.49 -0.43 14.36
CA SER A 70 2.93 -0.65 14.55
C SER A 70 3.61 -1.20 13.30
N GLU A 71 2.92 -2.09 12.58
CA GLU A 71 3.44 -2.67 11.34
C GLU A 71 3.59 -1.63 10.21
N ALA A 72 2.88 -0.51 10.31
CA ALA A 72 2.95 0.56 9.32
C ALA A 72 4.17 1.49 9.48
N LYS A 73 4.96 1.37 10.57
CA LYS A 73 6.23 2.10 10.70
C LYS A 73 7.21 1.62 9.62
N ILE A 74 7.88 2.57 8.96
CA ILE A 74 8.93 2.25 7.99
C ILE A 74 10.19 1.79 8.72
N ASP A 75 10.75 0.70 8.24
CA ASP A 75 12.10 0.24 8.58
C ASP A 75 13.01 0.58 7.40
N TRP A 76 13.82 1.60 7.57
CA TRP A 76 14.71 2.11 6.54
C TRP A 76 15.85 1.14 6.19
N SER A 77 16.13 0.13 7.01
CA SER A 77 17.14 -0.90 6.73
C SER A 77 16.73 -1.85 5.60
N LEU A 78 15.45 -1.86 5.22
CA LEU A 78 14.92 -2.67 4.13
C LEU A 78 15.26 -2.06 2.76
N PRO A 79 15.30 -2.87 1.68
CA PRO A 79 15.48 -2.36 0.31
C PRO A 79 14.39 -1.37 -0.09
N ALA A 80 14.74 -0.34 -0.86
CA ALA A 80 13.82 0.69 -1.35
C ALA A 80 12.56 0.14 -2.02
N GLN A 81 12.71 -0.95 -2.78
CA GLN A 81 11.58 -1.61 -3.44
C GLN A 81 10.57 -2.21 -2.45
N THR A 82 11.05 -2.73 -1.32
CA THR A 82 10.20 -3.25 -0.26
C THR A 82 9.46 -2.12 0.45
N ILE A 83 10.16 -1.01 0.71
CA ILE A 83 9.59 0.19 1.33
C ILE A 83 8.54 0.83 0.41
N ASP A 84 8.83 0.99 -0.89
CA ASP A 84 7.86 1.51 -1.87
C ASP A 84 6.59 0.65 -1.91
N ARG A 85 6.73 -0.68 -1.98
CA ARG A 85 5.59 -1.59 -1.94
C ARG A 85 4.79 -1.45 -0.65
N LYS A 86 5.44 -1.29 0.50
CA LYS A 86 4.79 -1.07 1.79
C LYS A 86 4.02 0.25 1.81
N ILE A 87 4.62 1.34 1.31
CA ILE A 87 3.96 2.64 1.17
C ILE A 87 2.69 2.50 0.33
N ARG A 88 2.78 1.89 -0.85
CA ARG A 88 1.63 1.69 -1.74
C ARG A 88 0.56 0.77 -1.14
N ALA A 89 0.96 -0.33 -0.52
CA ALA A 89 0.04 -1.30 0.08
C ALA A 89 -0.75 -0.72 1.27
N LEU A 90 -0.20 0.26 1.97
CA LEU A 90 -0.84 0.89 3.12
C LEU A 90 -1.50 2.25 2.79
N SER A 91 -1.38 2.74 1.56
CA SER A 91 -1.91 4.04 1.16
C SER A 91 -3.38 3.96 0.74
N PRO A 92 -4.23 4.88 1.22
CA PRO A 92 -3.95 5.96 2.17
C PRO A 92 -4.12 5.54 3.65
N PHE A 93 -4.68 4.36 3.90
CA PHE A 93 -5.00 3.88 5.24
C PHE A 93 -4.48 2.44 5.46
N PRO A 94 -3.83 2.16 6.60
CA PRO A 94 -3.53 3.08 7.73
C PRO A 94 -2.47 4.14 7.41
N GLY A 95 -1.76 4.01 6.29
CA GLY A 95 -0.64 4.83 5.84
C GLY A 95 0.69 4.38 6.47
N ALA A 96 1.66 4.02 5.62
CA ALA A 96 3.03 3.80 6.07
C ALA A 96 3.56 5.11 6.65
N TRP A 97 4.37 5.05 7.71
CA TRP A 97 4.80 6.26 8.41
C TRP A 97 6.22 6.16 8.94
N THR A 98 6.81 7.32 9.14
CA THR A 98 8.07 7.51 9.84
C THR A 98 7.95 8.70 10.79
N GLU A 99 8.89 8.86 11.70
CA GLU A 99 8.98 10.02 12.58
C GLU A 99 9.96 11.03 11.99
N ILE A 100 9.53 12.30 11.90
CA ILE A 100 10.34 13.42 11.40
C ILE A 100 10.10 14.60 12.33
N ASN A 101 11.14 15.15 12.94
CA ASN A 101 11.06 16.27 13.88
C ASN A 101 10.07 16.03 15.04
N GLY A 102 9.95 14.79 15.52
CA GLY A 102 8.99 14.42 16.56
C GLY A 102 7.53 14.29 16.10
N GLU A 103 7.27 14.46 14.79
CA GLU A 103 5.94 14.26 14.21
C GLU A 103 5.87 12.93 13.45
N ARG A 104 4.75 12.24 13.58
CA ARG A 104 4.44 11.05 12.79
C ARG A 104 3.94 11.43 11.40
N VAL A 105 4.80 11.40 10.42
CA VAL A 105 4.48 11.71 9.03
C VAL A 105 4.10 10.44 8.27
N LYS A 106 2.94 10.43 7.62
CA LYS A 106 2.56 9.35 6.71
C LYS A 106 3.19 9.59 5.33
N LEU A 107 3.68 8.51 4.75
CA LEU A 107 4.20 8.44 3.39
C LEU A 107 3.15 7.73 2.54
N LEU A 108 2.61 8.41 1.54
CA LEU A 108 1.43 7.93 0.79
C LEU A 108 1.75 7.51 -0.64
N ALA A 109 2.81 8.08 -1.21
CA ALA A 109 3.33 7.67 -2.50
C ALA A 109 4.85 7.90 -2.55
N SER A 110 5.54 7.04 -3.30
CA SER A 110 6.98 7.10 -3.50
C SER A 110 7.37 6.56 -4.86
N LYS A 111 8.61 6.78 -5.22
CA LYS A 111 9.29 6.10 -6.32
C LYS A 111 10.68 5.66 -5.88
N VAL A 112 11.16 4.53 -6.39
CA VAL A 112 12.52 4.06 -6.16
C VAL A 112 13.47 4.87 -7.03
N ILE A 113 14.57 5.33 -6.44
CA ILE A 113 15.64 6.04 -7.14
C ILE A 113 16.98 5.31 -6.91
N ASP A 114 17.91 5.47 -7.85
CA ASP A 114 19.19 4.77 -7.85
C ASP A 114 20.26 5.61 -7.13
N GLU A 115 20.03 5.84 -5.83
CA GLU A 115 20.95 6.52 -4.93
C GLU A 115 21.19 5.63 -3.71
N GLU A 116 22.38 5.71 -3.13
CA GLU A 116 22.77 4.92 -1.96
C GLU A 116 23.41 5.81 -0.89
N ASN A 117 23.05 5.54 0.35
CA ASN A 117 23.67 6.14 1.53
C ASN A 117 23.32 5.29 2.76
N GLU A 118 23.69 5.74 3.94
CA GLU A 118 23.30 5.09 5.19
C GLU A 118 21.76 5.06 5.34
N PRO A 119 21.17 3.88 5.65
CA PRO A 119 19.72 3.74 5.78
C PRO A 119 19.09 4.77 6.73
N GLY A 120 18.00 5.41 6.28
CA GLY A 120 17.31 6.47 6.98
C GLY A 120 17.88 7.88 6.75
N MET A 121 18.99 8.01 6.01
CA MET A 121 19.59 9.31 5.71
C MET A 121 18.74 10.09 4.71
N VAL A 122 18.43 11.33 5.01
CA VAL A 122 17.79 12.29 4.09
C VAL A 122 18.84 12.77 3.09
N LEU A 123 18.65 12.48 1.81
CA LEU A 123 19.65 12.70 0.76
C LEU A 123 19.63 14.13 0.20
N ASP A 124 18.43 14.69 0.09
CA ASP A 124 18.22 16.00 -0.54
C ASP A 124 17.08 16.78 0.13
N ALA A 125 16.83 17.98 -0.40
CA ALA A 125 15.70 18.82 0.01
C ALA A 125 14.37 18.40 -0.65
N GLY A 126 14.39 17.40 -1.55
CA GLY A 126 13.24 16.91 -2.32
C GLY A 126 12.52 15.72 -1.69
N PHE A 127 12.89 15.34 -0.44
CA PHE A 127 12.32 14.22 0.31
C PHE A 127 12.76 12.83 -0.19
N SER A 128 14.03 12.71 -0.55
CA SER A 128 14.68 11.44 -0.86
C SER A 128 15.33 10.85 0.39
N ILE A 129 15.14 9.55 0.63
CA ILE A 129 15.62 8.87 1.83
C ILE A 129 16.32 7.58 1.42
N ALA A 130 17.55 7.40 1.92
CA ALA A 130 18.32 6.19 1.72
C ALA A 130 17.67 4.99 2.43
N CYS A 131 17.76 3.84 1.78
CA CYS A 131 17.24 2.57 2.27
C CYS A 131 18.39 1.57 2.44
N GLY A 132 18.10 0.36 2.90
CA GLY A 132 19.12 -0.70 2.99
C GLY A 132 19.76 -1.06 1.65
N GLN A 133 19.05 -0.80 0.55
CA GLN A 133 19.55 -0.84 -0.81
C GLN A 133 18.78 0.21 -1.62
N LYS A 134 19.49 1.05 -2.35
CA LYS A 134 18.92 2.19 -3.10
C LYS A 134 18.24 3.22 -2.18
N ALA A 135 17.38 4.06 -2.74
CA ALA A 135 16.64 5.07 -2.01
C ALA A 135 15.21 5.21 -2.53
N VAL A 136 14.35 5.86 -1.74
CA VAL A 136 13.01 6.26 -2.17
C VAL A 136 12.87 7.76 -2.17
N GLU A 137 12.28 8.32 -3.22
CA GLU A 137 11.79 9.68 -3.27
C GLU A 137 10.30 9.67 -2.91
N ILE A 138 9.94 10.37 -1.85
CA ILE A 138 8.54 10.50 -1.43
C ILE A 138 7.86 11.55 -2.29
N THR A 139 6.76 11.17 -2.93
CA THR A 139 6.00 12.06 -3.84
C THR A 139 4.71 12.59 -3.24
N GLU A 140 4.23 11.96 -2.15
CA GLU A 140 3.06 12.40 -1.40
C GLU A 140 3.18 12.04 0.08
N ALA A 141 2.90 13.00 0.96
CA ALA A 141 2.99 12.82 2.40
C ALA A 141 1.85 13.52 3.15
N GLN A 142 1.64 13.14 4.41
CA GLN A 142 0.58 13.70 5.25
C GLN A 142 1.07 13.89 6.68
N ARG A 143 0.94 15.10 7.21
CA ARG A 143 1.14 15.41 8.64
C ARG A 143 -0.09 15.03 9.46
N PRO A 144 0.05 14.81 10.77
CA PRO A 144 -1.08 14.58 11.68
C PRO A 144 -2.12 15.71 11.58
N GLY A 145 -3.39 15.35 11.41
CA GLY A 145 -4.49 16.32 11.36
C GLY A 145 -4.55 17.19 10.10
N LYS A 146 -3.70 16.94 9.09
CA LYS A 146 -3.69 17.68 7.81
C LYS A 146 -4.13 16.78 6.66
N SER A 147 -4.46 17.38 5.52
CA SER A 147 -4.71 16.67 4.26
C SER A 147 -3.40 16.12 3.68
N ALA A 148 -3.51 15.08 2.85
CA ALA A 148 -2.41 14.61 2.01
C ALA A 148 -1.95 15.70 1.04
N GLN A 149 -0.66 15.81 0.83
CA GLN A 149 -0.05 16.83 -0.01
C GLN A 149 1.05 16.22 -0.88
N LYS A 150 1.18 16.70 -2.10
CA LYS A 150 2.37 16.45 -2.92
C LYS A 150 3.61 17.04 -2.24
N THR A 151 4.75 16.41 -2.44
CA THR A 151 5.98 16.73 -1.72
C THR A 151 6.40 18.20 -1.85
N ASP A 152 6.24 18.80 -3.04
CA ASP A 152 6.56 20.21 -3.26
C ASP A 152 5.73 21.16 -2.38
N VAL A 153 4.45 20.86 -2.18
CA VAL A 153 3.55 21.62 -1.28
C VAL A 153 3.87 21.32 0.19
N PHE A 154 4.08 20.03 0.50
CA PHE A 154 4.40 19.57 1.85
C PHE A 154 5.65 20.27 2.40
N LEU A 155 6.72 20.36 1.63
CA LEU A 155 8.01 20.94 2.03
C LEU A 155 7.99 22.46 2.19
N ARG A 156 7.01 23.17 1.62
CA ARG A 156 6.84 24.62 1.88
C ARG A 156 6.52 24.91 3.36
N GLY A 157 5.84 23.99 4.03
CA GLY A 157 5.43 24.13 5.44
C GLY A 157 6.10 23.14 6.39
N PHE A 158 7.04 22.33 5.90
CA PHE A 158 7.69 21.29 6.69
C PHE A 158 9.17 21.17 6.36
N ARG A 159 10.01 21.55 7.33
CA ARG A 159 11.46 21.54 7.12
C ARG A 159 12.03 20.14 7.24
N LEU A 160 12.59 19.65 6.16
CA LEU A 160 13.37 18.41 6.12
C LEU A 160 14.85 18.79 5.94
N GLN A 161 15.69 18.38 6.88
CA GLN A 161 17.11 18.72 6.83
C GLN A 161 17.88 17.61 6.12
N ARG A 162 18.60 17.98 5.05
CA ARG A 162 19.54 17.07 4.40
C ARG A 162 20.58 16.57 5.40
N GLY A 163 20.90 15.28 5.34
CA GLY A 163 21.85 14.65 6.26
C GLY A 163 21.27 14.30 7.63
N SER A 164 19.99 14.62 7.92
CA SER A 164 19.33 14.07 9.11
C SER A 164 19.00 12.61 8.92
N LYS A 165 19.01 11.86 10.03
CA LYS A 165 18.69 10.42 10.04
C LYS A 165 17.29 10.22 10.60
N LEU A 166 16.46 9.51 9.86
CA LEU A 166 15.11 9.08 10.25
C LEU A 166 15.17 7.71 10.88
N GLY A 167 14.37 7.47 11.93
CA GLY A 167 14.33 6.20 12.65
C GLY A 167 12.94 5.75 13.05
#